data_97d1cbe59e585531ea8add2bb282c1dc
#
_entry.id   97d1cbe59e585531ea8add2bb282c1dc
#
_cell.length_a   1.000
_cell.length_b   1.000
_cell.length_c   1.000
_cell.angle_alpha   90.00
_cell.angle_beta   90.00
_cell.angle_gamma   90.00
#
_symmetry.space_group_name_H-M   'P 1'
#
loop_
_entity.id
_entity.type
_entity.pdbx_description
1 polymer ?
#
loop_
_entity_poly.entity_id
_entity_poly.type
_entity_poly.pdbx_seq_one_letter_code
_entity_poly.pdbx_strand_id
1 'polypeptide(L)'
;MKKFAQLVEEKQKKLTMLFGRMNPPTAGHEKVVDTVHKVAKEHNADHNVVLSHSQDKKKNPLDVETKVKHAKNAFPGTNFTAASSKAPTFFDHAEKLHKQGVTHLHMVAGSDRVDEYQKKLEQYNGEGPGKLFNFKKIEVKSAGHRDPDAEGAEGMSGTKMREHAKNKDFHSFRQGVPHHVKDEHAKELMHDVRKGMGLNEQWNRGQFKAVFVTGGPNSGKDVVIREAIAESKAVELNSVQAFGYLADKVTLAEKSSDLRKEAIRNRGPLIINGPADDSDRILYIKEELEELGYLTMMVFVETSKEA
;
A
#
# COMPACT_ATOMS: atom_id res chain seq x y z
N MET A 1 -13.69 4.03 -68.51
CA MET A 1 -14.26 3.99 -67.17
C MET A 1 -13.19 3.55 -66.20
N LYS A 2 -12.56 4.47 -65.50
CA LYS A 2 -11.57 4.15 -64.48
C LYS A 2 -12.31 3.76 -63.21
N LYS A 3 -12.19 2.50 -62.74
CA LYS A 3 -12.68 2.05 -61.42
C LYS A 3 -11.87 2.80 -60.36
N PHE A 4 -12.51 3.68 -59.65
CA PHE A 4 -12.04 4.20 -58.39
C PHE A 4 -12.05 3.03 -57.41
N ALA A 5 -10.90 2.39 -57.20
CA ALA A 5 -10.71 1.56 -56.04
C ALA A 5 -10.74 2.52 -54.83
N GLN A 6 -11.81 2.50 -54.07
CA GLN A 6 -11.82 3.09 -52.72
C GLN A 6 -10.74 2.35 -51.92
N LEU A 7 -9.63 3.03 -51.73
CA LEU A 7 -8.67 2.67 -50.70
C LEU A 7 -9.41 2.88 -49.35
N VAL A 8 -9.99 1.79 -48.86
CA VAL A 8 -10.37 1.71 -47.46
C VAL A 8 -9.04 1.74 -46.72
N GLU A 9 -8.64 2.91 -46.24
CA GLU A 9 -7.55 3.02 -45.26
C GLU A 9 -7.95 2.18 -44.05
N GLU A 10 -7.38 0.99 -43.96
CA GLU A 10 -7.58 0.12 -42.81
C GLU A 10 -7.15 0.89 -41.59
N LYS A 11 -8.13 1.30 -40.78
CA LYS A 11 -7.90 2.13 -39.60
C LYS A 11 -6.88 1.46 -38.69
N GLN A 12 -5.65 1.94 -38.67
CA GLN A 12 -4.56 1.36 -37.89
C GLN A 12 -4.91 1.48 -36.41
N LYS A 13 -5.20 0.35 -35.77
CA LYS A 13 -5.41 0.28 -34.35
C LYS A 13 -4.06 0.08 -33.68
N LYS A 14 -3.60 1.07 -32.89
CA LYS A 14 -2.31 1.07 -32.23
C LYS A 14 -2.50 1.00 -30.73
N LEU A 15 -1.64 0.27 -30.04
CA LEU A 15 -1.68 0.16 -28.58
C LEU A 15 -0.27 0.14 -27.99
N THR A 16 -0.10 0.89 -26.92
CA THR A 16 1.10 0.88 -26.06
C THR A 16 0.83 0.00 -24.84
N MET A 17 1.63 -1.01 -24.63
CA MET A 17 1.48 -1.97 -23.53
C MET A 17 2.68 -1.95 -22.60
N LEU A 18 2.42 -2.05 -21.31
CA LEU A 18 3.40 -2.42 -20.28
C LEU A 18 2.91 -3.69 -19.59
N PHE A 19 3.81 -4.63 -19.33
CA PHE A 19 3.54 -5.78 -18.48
C PHE A 19 4.45 -5.74 -17.25
N GLY A 20 3.86 -5.68 -16.05
CA GLY A 20 4.64 -5.51 -14.84
C GLY A 20 4.04 -6.17 -13.60
N ARG A 21 4.82 -6.20 -12.52
CA ARG A 21 4.38 -6.76 -11.23
C ARG A 21 3.75 -5.73 -10.32
N MET A 22 4.38 -4.56 -10.18
CA MET A 22 3.95 -3.46 -9.29
C MET A 22 3.42 -3.98 -7.93
N ASN A 23 4.23 -4.71 -7.20
CA ASN A 23 3.79 -5.37 -5.98
C ASN A 23 4.65 -4.97 -4.76
N PRO A 24 4.30 -3.86 -4.09
CA PRO A 24 3.22 -2.92 -4.40
C PRO A 24 3.55 -1.91 -5.52
N PRO A 25 2.56 -1.15 -6.03
CA PRO A 25 2.79 0.09 -6.78
C PRO A 25 3.59 1.07 -5.94
N THR A 26 4.58 1.76 -6.54
CA THR A 26 5.47 2.71 -5.85
C THR A 26 5.68 3.95 -6.69
N ALA A 27 6.11 5.06 -6.09
CA ALA A 27 6.53 6.26 -6.80
C ALA A 27 7.62 5.96 -7.85
N GLY A 28 8.51 4.99 -7.59
CA GLY A 28 9.49 4.55 -8.58
C GLY A 28 8.92 3.91 -9.85
N HIS A 29 7.61 3.59 -9.90
CA HIS A 29 6.95 3.15 -11.13
C HIS A 29 6.40 4.32 -11.97
N GLU A 30 6.40 5.54 -11.45
CA GLU A 30 5.89 6.73 -12.15
C GLU A 30 6.60 6.93 -13.50
N LYS A 31 7.92 6.88 -13.49
CA LYS A 31 8.74 7.01 -14.70
C LYS A 31 8.36 6.02 -15.82
N VAL A 32 8.07 4.78 -15.46
CA VAL A 32 7.69 3.77 -16.46
C VAL A 32 6.25 3.98 -16.95
N VAL A 33 5.34 4.41 -16.09
CA VAL A 33 3.95 4.76 -16.45
C VAL A 33 3.92 6.00 -17.35
N ASP A 34 4.70 7.03 -17.03
CA ASP A 34 4.85 8.23 -17.86
C ASP A 34 5.41 7.90 -19.24
N THR A 35 6.35 6.95 -19.30
CA THR A 35 6.87 6.48 -20.59
C THR A 35 5.78 5.80 -21.41
N VAL A 36 4.88 5.03 -20.79
CA VAL A 36 3.71 4.44 -21.47
C VAL A 36 2.83 5.53 -22.09
N HIS A 37 2.51 6.56 -21.31
CA HIS A 37 1.70 7.70 -21.79
C HIS A 37 2.40 8.47 -22.91
N LYS A 38 3.71 8.72 -22.76
CA LYS A 38 4.53 9.41 -23.76
C LYS A 38 4.53 8.64 -25.09
N VAL A 39 4.85 7.36 -25.06
CA VAL A 39 4.87 6.50 -26.25
C VAL A 39 3.48 6.39 -26.87
N ALA A 40 2.43 6.25 -26.09
CA ALA A 40 1.06 6.23 -26.58
C ALA A 40 0.71 7.52 -27.31
N LYS A 41 1.06 8.68 -26.75
CA LYS A 41 0.84 10.00 -27.36
C LYS A 41 1.64 10.17 -28.66
N GLU A 42 2.91 9.79 -28.66
CA GLU A 42 3.80 9.90 -29.84
C GLU A 42 3.26 9.11 -31.03
N HIS A 43 2.65 7.97 -30.78
CA HIS A 43 2.15 7.09 -31.84
C HIS A 43 0.64 7.21 -32.10
N ASN A 44 -0.05 8.12 -31.40
CA ASN A 44 -1.52 8.20 -31.39
C ASN A 44 -2.15 6.84 -31.16
N ALA A 45 -1.73 6.20 -30.08
CA ALA A 45 -2.10 4.85 -29.66
C ALA A 45 -2.89 4.89 -28.35
N ASP A 46 -3.78 3.92 -28.17
CA ASP A 46 -4.31 3.61 -26.85
C ASP A 46 -3.20 3.05 -25.93
N HIS A 47 -3.42 3.03 -24.61
CA HIS A 47 -2.47 2.43 -23.69
C HIS A 47 -3.12 1.46 -22.71
N ASN A 48 -2.34 0.48 -22.26
CA ASN A 48 -2.76 -0.47 -21.23
C ASN A 48 -1.56 -0.99 -20.43
N VAL A 49 -1.68 -0.95 -19.11
CA VAL A 49 -0.73 -1.55 -18.18
C VAL A 49 -1.31 -2.84 -17.63
N VAL A 50 -0.68 -3.97 -17.95
CA VAL A 50 -1.09 -5.28 -17.50
C VAL A 50 -0.32 -5.68 -16.26
N LEU A 51 -1.02 -5.95 -15.16
CA LEU A 51 -0.41 -6.39 -13.91
C LEU A 51 -0.43 -7.91 -13.79
N SER A 52 0.73 -8.51 -13.50
CA SER A 52 0.88 -9.97 -13.37
C SER A 52 -0.04 -10.51 -12.27
N HIS A 53 -0.58 -11.72 -12.47
CA HIS A 53 -1.42 -12.38 -11.47
C HIS A 53 -0.64 -13.12 -10.39
N SER A 54 0.70 -13.17 -10.50
CA SER A 54 1.54 -13.86 -9.52
C SER A 54 1.36 -13.29 -8.11
N GLN A 55 1.16 -14.20 -7.16
CA GLN A 55 1.02 -13.89 -5.74
C GLN A 55 1.87 -14.85 -4.91
N ASP A 56 2.63 -14.30 -3.97
CA ASP A 56 3.38 -15.04 -2.95
C ASP A 56 3.69 -14.13 -1.75
N LYS A 57 3.88 -14.72 -0.57
CA LYS A 57 4.10 -13.97 0.67
C LYS A 57 5.39 -13.15 0.70
N LYS A 58 6.38 -13.42 -0.15
CA LYS A 58 7.71 -12.79 -0.09
C LYS A 58 7.87 -11.65 -1.08
N LYS A 59 7.58 -11.90 -2.36
CA LYS A 59 7.86 -10.96 -3.47
C LYS A 59 6.62 -10.33 -4.06
N ASN A 60 5.47 -11.00 -3.95
CA ASN A 60 4.22 -10.57 -4.57
C ASN A 60 3.05 -10.70 -3.58
N PRO A 61 3.06 -9.98 -2.43
CA PRO A 61 2.04 -10.16 -1.40
C PRO A 61 0.62 -9.80 -1.84
N LEU A 62 0.47 -8.83 -2.73
CA LEU A 62 -0.85 -8.42 -3.20
C LEU A 62 -1.36 -9.37 -4.30
N ASP A 63 -2.61 -9.78 -4.21
CA ASP A 63 -3.35 -10.37 -5.32
C ASP A 63 -3.54 -9.36 -6.46
N VAL A 64 -3.97 -9.84 -7.63
CA VAL A 64 -4.02 -9.00 -8.83
C VAL A 64 -5.10 -7.91 -8.76
N GLU A 65 -6.25 -8.19 -8.16
CA GLU A 65 -7.35 -7.25 -7.98
C GLU A 65 -6.92 -6.10 -7.06
N THR A 66 -6.31 -6.43 -5.93
CA THR A 66 -5.76 -5.46 -4.98
C THR A 66 -4.64 -4.63 -5.62
N LYS A 67 -3.76 -5.24 -6.42
CA LYS A 67 -2.75 -4.50 -7.19
C LYS A 67 -3.37 -3.48 -8.14
N VAL A 68 -4.38 -3.89 -8.91
CA VAL A 68 -5.07 -3.00 -9.87
C VAL A 68 -5.74 -1.84 -9.13
N LYS A 69 -6.40 -2.10 -8.01
CA LYS A 69 -7.01 -1.06 -7.16
C LYS A 69 -5.97 0.00 -6.75
N HIS A 70 -4.87 -0.43 -6.15
CA HIS A 70 -3.83 0.48 -5.69
C HIS A 70 -3.07 1.17 -6.83
N ALA A 71 -2.86 0.48 -7.96
CA ALA A 71 -2.24 1.07 -9.14
C ALA A 71 -3.10 2.19 -9.74
N LYS A 72 -4.42 2.04 -9.79
CA LYS A 72 -5.35 3.09 -10.23
C LYS A 72 -5.32 4.31 -9.32
N ASN A 73 -5.18 4.12 -8.01
CA ASN A 73 -5.03 5.21 -7.05
C ASN A 73 -3.67 5.91 -7.20
N ALA A 74 -2.61 5.13 -7.45
CA ALA A 74 -1.25 5.65 -7.60
C ALA A 74 -1.02 6.36 -8.95
N PHE A 75 -1.72 5.96 -10.01
CA PHE A 75 -1.50 6.46 -11.37
C PHE A 75 -2.85 6.73 -12.06
N PRO A 76 -3.57 7.79 -11.65
CA PRO A 76 -4.86 8.15 -12.24
C PRO A 76 -4.73 8.44 -13.73
N GLY A 77 -5.76 8.10 -14.49
CA GLY A 77 -5.75 8.27 -15.97
C GLY A 77 -5.05 7.15 -16.74
N THR A 78 -4.47 6.16 -16.04
CA THR A 78 -3.83 4.99 -16.66
C THR A 78 -4.80 3.82 -16.70
N ASN A 79 -4.89 3.14 -17.85
CA ASN A 79 -5.66 1.91 -17.99
C ASN A 79 -4.87 0.74 -17.41
N PHE A 80 -5.40 0.13 -16.35
CA PHE A 80 -4.84 -1.07 -15.74
C PHE A 80 -5.74 -2.27 -15.96
N THR A 81 -5.14 -3.39 -16.37
CA THR A 81 -5.81 -4.70 -16.47
C THR A 81 -5.06 -5.77 -15.70
N ALA A 82 -5.81 -6.75 -15.22
CA ALA A 82 -5.27 -7.90 -14.52
C ALA A 82 -4.88 -9.01 -15.53
N ALA A 83 -3.70 -9.59 -15.36
CA ALA A 83 -3.41 -10.90 -15.93
C ALA A 83 -4.17 -11.99 -15.15
N SER A 84 -4.33 -13.16 -15.74
CA SER A 84 -5.04 -14.28 -15.13
C SER A 84 -4.25 -15.57 -15.30
N SER A 85 -4.68 -16.65 -14.63
CA SER A 85 -4.10 -17.98 -14.83
C SER A 85 -4.24 -18.50 -16.28
N LYS A 86 -5.25 -18.01 -17.02
CA LYS A 86 -5.46 -18.37 -18.44
C LYS A 86 -4.65 -17.49 -19.40
N ALA A 87 -4.18 -16.33 -18.95
CA ALA A 87 -3.35 -15.39 -19.70
C ALA A 87 -2.27 -14.81 -18.77
N PRO A 88 -1.28 -15.62 -18.37
CA PRO A 88 -0.31 -15.23 -17.34
C PRO A 88 0.85 -14.36 -17.86
N THR A 89 1.09 -14.35 -19.16
CA THR A 89 2.27 -13.73 -19.76
C THR A 89 1.93 -12.54 -20.65
N PHE A 90 2.93 -11.72 -20.94
CA PHE A 90 2.75 -10.62 -21.90
C PHE A 90 2.46 -11.13 -23.34
N PHE A 91 2.84 -12.35 -23.68
CA PHE A 91 2.52 -12.96 -24.96
C PHE A 91 1.02 -13.22 -25.10
N ASP A 92 0.39 -13.77 -24.06
CA ASP A 92 -1.06 -14.01 -24.04
C ASP A 92 -1.84 -12.70 -24.22
N HIS A 93 -1.33 -11.61 -23.62
CA HIS A 93 -1.94 -10.30 -23.79
C HIS A 93 -1.69 -9.72 -25.18
N ALA A 94 -0.50 -9.90 -25.75
CA ALA A 94 -0.22 -9.51 -27.15
C ALA A 94 -1.11 -10.27 -28.13
N GLU A 95 -1.27 -11.58 -27.96
CA GLU A 95 -2.18 -12.40 -28.77
C GLU A 95 -3.65 -11.91 -28.67
N LYS A 96 -4.10 -11.63 -27.46
CA LYS A 96 -5.44 -11.07 -27.22
C LYS A 96 -5.62 -9.73 -27.92
N LEU A 97 -4.66 -8.83 -27.84
CA LEU A 97 -4.68 -7.53 -28.53
C LEU A 97 -4.74 -7.70 -30.05
N HIS A 98 -3.95 -8.61 -30.60
CA HIS A 98 -4.00 -8.93 -32.04
C HIS A 98 -5.40 -9.43 -32.45
N LYS A 99 -6.00 -10.35 -31.68
CA LYS A 99 -7.39 -10.83 -31.91
C LYS A 99 -8.43 -9.72 -31.82
N GLN A 100 -8.14 -8.63 -31.08
CA GLN A 100 -8.98 -7.44 -30.98
C GLN A 100 -8.75 -6.43 -32.12
N GLY A 101 -7.92 -6.79 -33.11
CA GLY A 101 -7.63 -5.99 -34.29
C GLY A 101 -6.54 -4.93 -34.09
N VAL A 102 -5.74 -5.02 -33.03
CA VAL A 102 -4.55 -4.18 -32.91
C VAL A 102 -3.54 -4.60 -33.98
N THR A 103 -3.08 -3.62 -34.76
CA THR A 103 -2.14 -3.84 -35.87
C THR A 103 -0.72 -3.38 -35.54
N HIS A 104 -0.56 -2.46 -34.57
CA HIS A 104 0.73 -1.93 -34.15
C HIS A 104 0.83 -2.03 -32.63
N LEU A 105 1.85 -2.74 -32.16
CA LEU A 105 2.11 -2.93 -30.75
C LEU A 105 3.41 -2.18 -30.36
N HIS A 106 3.29 -1.23 -29.44
CA HIS A 106 4.41 -0.61 -28.75
C HIS A 106 4.46 -1.18 -27.34
N MET A 107 5.58 -1.79 -26.96
CA MET A 107 5.75 -2.30 -25.59
C MET A 107 6.77 -1.45 -24.85
N VAL A 108 6.46 -1.06 -23.61
CA VAL A 108 7.40 -0.35 -22.73
C VAL A 108 8.01 -1.36 -21.76
N ALA A 109 9.34 -1.31 -21.59
CA ALA A 109 10.08 -2.17 -20.69
C ALA A 109 11.25 -1.41 -20.03
N GLY A 110 11.78 -1.96 -18.93
CA GLY A 110 13.06 -1.49 -18.39
C GLY A 110 14.19 -1.69 -19.40
N SER A 111 15.21 -0.85 -19.37
CA SER A 111 16.32 -0.88 -20.33
C SER A 111 17.01 -2.24 -20.42
N ASP A 112 17.06 -2.97 -19.30
CA ASP A 112 17.66 -4.30 -19.18
C ASP A 112 16.88 -5.41 -19.92
N ARG A 113 15.67 -5.14 -20.40
CA ARG A 113 14.78 -6.13 -21.04
C ARG A 113 14.34 -5.79 -22.45
N VAL A 114 14.70 -4.63 -22.95
CA VAL A 114 14.26 -4.16 -24.27
C VAL A 114 14.61 -5.14 -25.36
N ASP A 115 15.87 -5.51 -25.46
CA ASP A 115 16.37 -6.40 -26.53
C ASP A 115 15.78 -7.81 -26.40
N GLU A 116 15.69 -8.32 -25.18
CA GLU A 116 15.07 -9.62 -24.92
C GLU A 116 13.60 -9.66 -25.38
N TYR A 117 12.84 -8.63 -25.00
CA TYR A 117 11.42 -8.57 -25.32
C TYR A 117 11.18 -8.31 -26.82
N GLN A 118 11.97 -7.45 -27.44
CA GLN A 118 11.92 -7.22 -28.88
C GLN A 118 12.13 -8.53 -29.64
N LYS A 119 13.23 -9.22 -29.35
CA LYS A 119 13.59 -10.48 -30.00
C LYS A 119 12.51 -11.56 -29.81
N LYS A 120 11.98 -11.69 -28.59
CA LYS A 120 10.93 -12.67 -28.31
C LYS A 120 9.62 -12.34 -29.00
N LEU A 121 9.19 -11.08 -29.04
CA LEU A 121 7.97 -10.68 -29.73
C LEU A 121 8.11 -10.90 -31.24
N GLU A 122 9.24 -10.59 -31.85
CA GLU A 122 9.51 -10.83 -33.26
C GLU A 122 9.52 -12.34 -33.59
N GLN A 123 10.08 -13.17 -32.70
CA GLN A 123 10.08 -14.61 -32.86
C GLN A 123 8.67 -15.19 -33.01
N TYR A 124 7.70 -14.67 -32.27
CA TYR A 124 6.31 -15.14 -32.30
C TYR A 124 5.40 -14.35 -33.26
N ASN A 125 5.93 -13.32 -33.93
CA ASN A 125 5.20 -12.52 -34.91
C ASN A 125 5.31 -13.14 -36.31
N GLY A 126 4.22 -13.08 -37.08
CA GLY A 126 4.15 -13.55 -38.45
C GLY A 126 3.09 -14.60 -38.67
N GLU A 127 3.19 -15.30 -39.78
CA GLU A 127 2.24 -16.35 -40.23
C GLU A 127 2.92 -17.75 -40.14
N GLY A 128 2.10 -18.77 -39.90
CA GLY A 128 2.54 -20.14 -39.88
C GLY A 128 2.64 -20.81 -38.50
N PRO A 129 3.09 -22.08 -38.45
CA PRO A 129 3.17 -22.84 -37.21
C PRO A 129 4.06 -22.19 -36.17
N GLY A 130 3.61 -22.11 -34.91
CA GLY A 130 4.37 -21.55 -33.81
C GLY A 130 4.30 -20.03 -33.70
N LYS A 131 3.55 -19.35 -34.59
CA LYS A 131 3.29 -17.92 -34.46
C LYS A 131 2.02 -17.67 -33.63
N LEU A 132 2.06 -16.65 -32.77
CA LEU A 132 0.96 -16.31 -31.87
C LEU A 132 0.14 -15.12 -32.37
N PHE A 133 0.77 -14.24 -33.14
CA PHE A 133 0.17 -13.00 -33.62
C PHE A 133 0.87 -12.54 -34.91
N ASN A 134 0.21 -11.62 -35.65
CA ASN A 134 0.77 -11.04 -36.89
C ASN A 134 0.55 -9.52 -36.87
N PHE A 135 1.29 -8.81 -36.01
CA PHE A 135 1.28 -7.35 -35.99
C PHE A 135 2.04 -6.80 -37.20
N LYS A 136 1.54 -5.73 -37.82
CA LYS A 136 2.24 -4.97 -38.87
C LYS A 136 3.50 -4.31 -38.36
N LYS A 137 3.51 -3.89 -37.08
CA LYS A 137 4.67 -3.31 -36.39
C LYS A 137 4.69 -3.72 -34.92
N ILE A 138 5.88 -4.12 -34.46
CA ILE A 138 6.20 -4.31 -33.04
C ILE A 138 7.42 -3.46 -32.70
N GLU A 139 7.37 -2.73 -31.60
CA GLU A 139 8.47 -1.91 -31.15
C GLU A 139 8.52 -1.91 -29.61
N VAL A 140 9.67 -2.27 -29.05
CA VAL A 140 9.90 -2.21 -27.60
C VAL A 140 10.67 -0.96 -27.26
N LYS A 141 10.11 -0.11 -26.41
CA LYS A 141 10.67 1.16 -25.95
C LYS A 141 11.21 1.04 -24.53
N SER A 142 12.37 1.64 -24.31
CA SER A 142 12.96 1.72 -22.98
C SER A 142 12.28 2.78 -22.12
N ALA A 143 11.93 2.43 -20.87
CA ALA A 143 11.58 3.39 -19.84
C ALA A 143 12.82 4.01 -19.13
N GLY A 144 14.00 3.73 -19.63
CA GLY A 144 15.27 4.13 -19.04
C GLY A 144 15.80 3.14 -18.02
N HIS A 145 16.99 3.42 -17.53
CA HIS A 145 17.62 2.64 -16.47
C HIS A 145 16.91 2.92 -15.15
N ARG A 146 16.69 1.88 -14.37
CA ARG A 146 16.26 1.99 -12.99
C ARG A 146 17.49 2.03 -12.10
N ASP A 147 17.65 3.09 -11.34
CA ASP A 147 18.68 3.17 -10.30
C ASP A 147 18.06 2.70 -8.97
N PRO A 148 18.37 1.47 -8.50
CA PRO A 148 17.88 0.98 -7.23
C PRO A 148 18.50 1.70 -6.03
N ASP A 149 19.62 2.41 -6.24
CA ASP A 149 20.39 3.11 -5.22
C ASP A 149 20.06 4.61 -5.19
N ALA A 150 19.21 5.10 -6.09
CA ALA A 150 18.72 6.48 -6.05
C ALA A 150 18.07 6.79 -4.71
N GLU A 151 18.30 8.00 -4.21
CA GLU A 151 17.67 8.49 -2.99
C GLU A 151 16.21 8.92 -3.25
N GLY A 152 15.38 8.87 -2.22
CA GLY A 152 14.00 9.34 -2.26
C GLY A 152 13.05 8.45 -3.04
N ALA A 153 12.06 9.07 -3.68
CA ALA A 153 10.95 8.39 -4.36
C ALA A 153 11.40 7.53 -5.56
N GLU A 154 12.40 7.98 -6.31
CA GLU A 154 12.91 7.26 -7.49
C GLU A 154 13.61 5.94 -7.10
N GLY A 155 14.34 5.91 -5.99
CA GLY A 155 14.99 4.71 -5.44
C GLY A 155 14.06 3.78 -4.68
N MET A 156 12.79 4.17 -4.50
CA MET A 156 11.84 3.37 -3.73
C MET A 156 11.33 2.19 -4.53
N SER A 157 11.86 1.03 -4.20
CA SER A 157 11.51 -0.24 -4.84
C SER A 157 10.39 -0.97 -4.12
N GLY A 158 9.67 -1.85 -4.84
CA GLY A 158 8.70 -2.75 -4.20
C GLY A 158 9.33 -3.59 -3.07
N THR A 159 10.64 -3.88 -3.14
CA THR A 159 11.37 -4.57 -2.06
C THR A 159 11.52 -3.69 -0.82
N LYS A 160 12.00 -2.44 -0.99
CA LYS A 160 12.07 -1.46 0.12
C LYS A 160 10.68 -1.23 0.75
N MET A 161 9.65 -1.07 -0.09
CA MET A 161 8.28 -0.89 0.40
C MET A 161 7.79 -2.08 1.25
N ARG A 162 8.05 -3.31 0.81
CA ARG A 162 7.70 -4.51 1.60
C ARG A 162 8.48 -4.59 2.91
N GLU A 163 9.72 -4.15 2.93
CA GLU A 163 10.55 -4.08 4.13
C GLU A 163 10.01 -3.05 5.14
N HIS A 164 9.69 -1.83 4.69
CA HIS A 164 9.04 -0.83 5.52
C HIS A 164 7.69 -1.31 6.04
N ALA A 165 6.90 -1.97 5.19
CA ALA A 165 5.65 -2.59 5.61
C ALA A 165 5.86 -3.66 6.69
N LYS A 166 6.86 -4.55 6.52
CA LYS A 166 7.24 -5.56 7.51
C LYS A 166 7.59 -4.93 8.86
N ASN A 167 8.37 -3.86 8.83
CA ASN A 167 8.87 -3.15 10.02
C ASN A 167 7.85 -2.19 10.63
N LYS A 168 6.63 -2.06 10.07
CA LYS A 168 5.59 -1.12 10.48
C LYS A 168 6.03 0.36 10.37
N ASP A 169 7.03 0.64 9.58
CA ASP A 169 7.54 1.98 9.33
C ASP A 169 6.66 2.68 8.27
N PHE A 170 5.55 3.27 8.74
CA PHE A 170 4.66 3.99 7.84
C PHE A 170 5.31 5.25 7.27
N HIS A 171 6.16 5.93 8.01
CA HIS A 171 6.82 7.14 7.53
C HIS A 171 7.65 6.86 6.28
N SER A 172 8.55 5.89 6.35
CA SER A 172 9.37 5.50 5.19
C SER A 172 8.54 4.83 4.08
N PHE A 173 7.51 4.05 4.45
CA PHE A 173 6.57 3.47 3.47
C PHE A 173 5.86 4.56 2.68
N ARG A 174 5.39 5.63 3.35
CA ARG A 174 4.69 6.75 2.74
C ARG A 174 5.54 7.49 1.70
N GLN A 175 6.84 7.59 1.90
CA GLN A 175 7.77 8.20 0.94
C GLN A 175 7.83 7.44 -0.39
N GLY A 176 7.52 6.14 -0.36
CA GLY A 176 7.48 5.32 -1.57
C GLY A 176 6.12 5.31 -2.27
N VAL A 177 5.14 6.00 -1.75
CA VAL A 177 3.82 6.19 -2.40
C VAL A 177 3.81 7.54 -3.12
N PRO A 178 3.23 7.65 -4.34
CA PRO A 178 3.14 8.94 -5.03
C PRO A 178 2.51 10.04 -4.17
N HIS A 179 3.05 11.27 -4.26
CA HIS A 179 2.69 12.36 -3.36
C HIS A 179 1.20 12.73 -3.36
N HIS A 180 0.54 12.61 -4.51
CA HIS A 180 -0.89 12.93 -4.66
C HIS A 180 -1.83 11.90 -4.02
N VAL A 181 -1.33 10.73 -3.66
CA VAL A 181 -2.11 9.69 -2.97
C VAL A 181 -2.30 10.10 -1.51
N LYS A 182 -3.53 10.09 -1.03
CA LYS A 182 -3.84 10.44 0.36
C LYS A 182 -3.28 9.41 1.34
N ASP A 183 -2.99 9.87 2.55
CA ASP A 183 -2.42 9.02 3.61
C ASP A 183 -3.32 7.84 3.97
N GLU A 184 -4.63 8.00 3.91
CA GLU A 184 -5.59 6.90 4.12
C GLU A 184 -5.36 5.75 3.12
N HIS A 185 -5.19 6.07 1.83
CA HIS A 185 -4.89 5.06 0.80
C HIS A 185 -3.48 4.47 0.95
N ALA A 186 -2.51 5.27 1.41
CA ALA A 186 -1.17 4.77 1.69
C ALA A 186 -1.18 3.80 2.90
N LYS A 187 -1.95 4.09 3.94
CA LYS A 187 -2.18 3.18 5.08
C LYS A 187 -2.88 1.90 4.64
N GLU A 188 -3.90 2.01 3.79
CA GLU A 188 -4.59 0.86 3.22
C GLU A 188 -3.65 -0.02 2.38
N LEU A 189 -2.82 0.58 1.52
CA LEU A 189 -1.82 -0.13 0.73
C LEU A 189 -0.83 -0.88 1.64
N MET A 190 -0.31 -0.22 2.68
CA MET A 190 0.59 -0.85 3.64
C MET A 190 -0.07 -2.01 4.38
N HIS A 191 -1.33 -1.85 4.79
CA HIS A 191 -2.12 -2.91 5.42
C HIS A 191 -2.27 -4.13 4.50
N ASP A 192 -2.67 -3.91 3.24
CA ASP A 192 -2.87 -4.99 2.27
C ASP A 192 -1.55 -5.72 1.95
N VAL A 193 -0.42 -4.97 1.83
CA VAL A 193 0.91 -5.57 1.70
C VAL A 193 1.24 -6.47 2.89
N ARG A 194 1.04 -5.99 4.12
CA ARG A 194 1.29 -6.77 5.35
C ARG A 194 0.41 -8.02 5.42
N LYS A 195 -0.88 -7.87 5.12
CA LYS A 195 -1.84 -8.98 5.04
C LYS A 195 -1.38 -10.04 4.05
N GLY A 196 -0.99 -9.63 2.85
CA GLY A 196 -0.51 -10.54 1.81
C GLY A 196 0.82 -11.21 2.15
N MET A 197 1.68 -10.58 2.94
CA MET A 197 2.90 -11.19 3.50
C MET A 197 2.60 -12.22 4.61
N GLY A 198 1.34 -12.36 5.04
CA GLY A 198 0.97 -13.19 6.17
C GLY A 198 1.38 -12.59 7.53
N LEU A 199 1.70 -11.31 7.54
CA LEU A 199 1.97 -10.54 8.76
C LEU A 199 0.62 -10.06 9.29
N ASN A 200 -0.24 -11.02 9.65
CA ASN A 200 -1.53 -10.74 10.22
C ASN A 200 -1.34 -10.06 11.57
N GLU A 201 -1.40 -8.74 11.54
CA GLU A 201 -2.11 -8.07 12.60
C GLU A 201 -3.57 -8.11 12.20
N GLN A 202 -4.34 -8.84 12.94
CA GLN A 202 -5.74 -8.53 13.01
C GLN A 202 -5.80 -7.08 13.55
N TRP A 203 -5.91 -6.12 12.64
CA TRP A 203 -6.41 -4.79 12.96
C TRP A 203 -7.90 -4.95 13.28
N ASN A 204 -8.20 -5.80 14.25
CA ASN A 204 -9.47 -5.76 14.90
C ASN A 204 -9.51 -4.43 15.63
N ARG A 205 -10.35 -3.50 15.16
CA ARG A 205 -10.76 -2.30 15.88
C ARG A 205 -11.34 -2.63 17.28
N GLY A 206 -10.96 -3.66 17.91
CA GLY A 206 -11.37 -4.15 19.22
C GLY A 206 -10.24 -4.87 19.95
N GLN A 207 -9.06 -5.02 19.33
CA GLN A 207 -7.96 -5.75 19.95
C GLN A 207 -7.04 -4.84 20.79
N PHE A 208 -6.99 -3.55 20.46
CA PHE A 208 -6.24 -2.57 21.24
C PHE A 208 -7.25 -1.77 22.05
N LYS A 209 -7.32 -2.04 23.35
CA LYS A 209 -8.23 -1.35 24.25
C LYS A 209 -7.45 -0.43 25.15
N ALA A 210 -7.83 0.82 25.21
CA ALA A 210 -7.37 1.76 26.20
C ALA A 210 -8.55 2.16 27.09
N VAL A 211 -8.49 1.80 28.36
CA VAL A 211 -9.53 2.09 29.32
C VAL A 211 -9.07 3.22 30.23
N PHE A 212 -9.75 4.34 30.18
CA PHE A 212 -9.56 5.43 31.11
C PHE A 212 -10.41 5.15 32.35
N VAL A 213 -9.76 4.99 33.50
CA VAL A 213 -10.44 4.82 34.78
C VAL A 213 -10.29 6.10 35.57
N THR A 214 -11.40 6.74 35.83
CA THR A 214 -11.45 8.03 36.52
C THR A 214 -12.45 8.01 37.68
N GLY A 215 -12.33 8.97 38.59
CA GLY A 215 -13.18 9.10 39.77
C GLY A 215 -12.51 9.87 40.88
N GLY A 216 -13.23 10.26 41.91
CA GLY A 216 -12.73 11.03 43.04
C GLY A 216 -11.64 10.31 43.88
N PRO A 217 -10.98 11.01 44.79
CA PRO A 217 -10.14 10.38 45.80
C PRO A 217 -10.93 9.33 46.59
N ASN A 218 -10.33 8.19 46.85
CA ASN A 218 -10.93 7.08 47.61
C ASN A 218 -12.19 6.47 46.98
N SER A 219 -12.44 6.67 45.67
CA SER A 219 -13.58 6.09 44.94
C SER A 219 -13.46 4.57 44.69
N GLY A 220 -12.40 3.93 45.08
CA GLY A 220 -12.17 2.49 44.82
C GLY A 220 -11.60 2.19 43.43
N LYS A 221 -11.11 3.15 42.67
CA LYS A 221 -10.47 2.97 41.36
C LYS A 221 -9.43 1.84 41.37
N ASP A 222 -8.58 1.81 42.39
CA ASP A 222 -7.49 0.84 42.47
C ASP A 222 -7.98 -0.61 42.56
N VAL A 223 -9.16 -0.83 43.15
CA VAL A 223 -9.79 -2.17 43.20
C VAL A 223 -10.27 -2.55 41.80
N VAL A 224 -11.00 -1.69 41.11
CA VAL A 224 -11.51 -1.90 39.76
C VAL A 224 -10.36 -2.15 38.78
N ILE A 225 -9.29 -1.35 38.88
CA ILE A 225 -8.11 -1.49 38.02
C ILE A 225 -7.42 -2.84 38.26
N ARG A 226 -7.24 -3.22 39.53
CA ARG A 226 -6.57 -4.47 39.89
C ARG A 226 -7.30 -5.70 39.36
N GLU A 227 -8.62 -5.71 39.44
CA GLU A 227 -9.45 -6.77 38.87
C GLU A 227 -9.35 -6.80 37.34
N ALA A 228 -9.46 -5.63 36.69
CA ALA A 228 -9.36 -5.52 35.23
C ALA A 228 -8.00 -5.97 34.70
N ILE A 229 -6.89 -5.67 35.41
CA ILE A 229 -5.55 -6.11 35.03
C ILE A 229 -5.40 -7.62 35.17
N ALA A 230 -5.91 -8.20 36.26
CA ALA A 230 -5.84 -9.64 36.51
C ALA A 230 -6.48 -10.44 35.39
N GLU A 231 -7.57 -9.95 34.81
CA GLU A 231 -8.29 -10.61 33.72
C GLU A 231 -7.68 -10.34 32.32
N SER A 232 -7.17 -9.13 32.08
CA SER A 232 -6.87 -8.65 30.71
C SER A 232 -5.37 -8.66 30.35
N LYS A 233 -4.46 -8.87 31.31
CA LYS A 233 -3.01 -8.64 31.14
C LYS A 233 -2.69 -7.21 30.63
N ALA A 234 -3.52 -6.25 30.96
CA ALA A 234 -3.33 -4.89 30.57
C ALA A 234 -2.14 -4.24 31.32
N VAL A 235 -1.48 -3.28 30.67
CA VAL A 235 -0.48 -2.44 31.32
C VAL A 235 -1.18 -1.25 31.94
N GLU A 236 -1.08 -1.10 33.27
CA GLU A 236 -1.57 0.06 33.97
C GLU A 236 -0.60 1.24 33.78
N LEU A 237 -1.18 2.37 33.38
CA LEU A 237 -0.49 3.66 33.33
C LEU A 237 -1.25 4.62 34.23
N ASN A 238 -0.65 5.04 35.34
CA ASN A 238 -1.23 6.11 36.13
C ASN A 238 -1.12 7.46 35.39
N SER A 239 -1.86 8.47 35.83
CA SER A 239 -1.89 9.78 35.15
C SER A 239 -0.51 10.40 34.99
N VAL A 240 0.40 10.21 35.95
CA VAL A 240 1.80 10.66 35.87
C VAL A 240 2.57 9.88 34.83
N GLN A 241 2.39 8.57 34.76
CA GLN A 241 3.04 7.70 33.79
C GLN A 241 2.47 7.89 32.38
N ALA A 242 1.18 8.14 32.25
CA ALA A 242 0.56 8.39 30.96
C ALA A 242 1.00 9.74 30.35
N PHE A 243 1.30 10.74 31.18
CA PHE A 243 1.47 12.12 30.74
C PHE A 243 2.86 12.71 30.90
N GLY A 244 3.78 12.02 31.59
CA GLY A 244 5.15 12.50 31.75
C GLY A 244 5.27 13.82 32.55
N TYR A 245 4.38 14.05 33.53
CA TYR A 245 4.34 15.30 34.28
C TYR A 245 4.91 15.15 35.69
N LEU A 246 5.95 15.91 35.95
CA LEU A 246 6.24 16.80 37.09
C LEU A 246 7.73 17.20 37.02
N ALA A 247 7.99 18.50 36.99
CA ALA A 247 9.31 19.10 36.77
C ALA A 247 10.42 18.66 37.77
N ASP A 248 10.06 18.06 38.89
CA ASP A 248 11.03 17.64 39.92
C ASP A 248 11.34 16.11 39.87
N LYS A 249 10.85 15.35 38.87
CA LYS A 249 11.08 13.91 38.77
C LYS A 249 11.36 13.48 37.32
N VAL A 250 12.37 14.09 36.73
CA VAL A 250 12.82 13.79 35.34
C VAL A 250 13.01 12.27 35.10
N THR A 251 13.59 11.57 36.08
CA THR A 251 13.83 10.13 36.01
C THR A 251 12.55 9.26 35.99
N LEU A 252 11.46 9.70 36.58
CA LEU A 252 10.17 9.02 36.56
C LEU A 252 9.40 9.33 35.27
N ALA A 253 9.53 10.55 34.74
CA ALA A 253 8.95 10.95 33.46
C ALA A 253 9.62 10.24 32.30
N GLU A 254 10.92 10.04 32.29
CA GLU A 254 11.64 9.27 31.27
C GLU A 254 11.23 7.80 31.27
N LYS A 255 11.20 7.15 32.44
CA LYS A 255 10.73 5.76 32.56
C LYS A 255 9.27 5.58 32.17
N SER A 256 8.41 6.55 32.45
CA SER A 256 7.00 6.47 32.11
C SER A 256 6.75 6.71 30.62
N SER A 257 7.54 7.59 30.00
CA SER A 257 7.54 7.79 28.55
C SER A 257 7.96 6.51 27.82
N ASP A 258 8.95 5.80 28.34
CA ASP A 258 9.45 4.58 27.75
C ASP A 258 8.46 3.41 27.92
N LEU A 259 7.86 3.27 29.12
CA LEU A 259 6.79 2.28 29.34
C LEU A 259 5.58 2.51 28.43
N ARG A 260 5.18 3.77 28.25
CA ARG A 260 4.11 4.14 27.32
C ARG A 260 4.49 3.81 25.88
N LYS A 261 5.67 4.21 25.42
CA LYS A 261 6.19 3.91 24.10
C LYS A 261 6.30 2.42 23.86
N GLU A 262 6.75 1.66 24.85
CA GLU A 262 6.83 0.20 24.79
C GLU A 262 5.45 -0.44 24.74
N ALA A 263 4.52 -0.03 25.60
CA ALA A 263 3.15 -0.53 25.58
C ALA A 263 2.43 -0.22 24.25
N ILE A 264 2.60 0.99 23.72
CA ILE A 264 2.06 1.36 22.40
C ILE A 264 2.76 0.57 21.28
N ARG A 265 4.08 0.41 21.36
CA ARG A 265 4.87 -0.36 20.37
C ARG A 265 4.48 -1.83 20.35
N ASN A 266 4.23 -2.40 21.51
CA ASN A 266 3.78 -3.79 21.69
C ASN A 266 2.27 -3.95 21.48
N ARG A 267 1.54 -2.84 21.32
CA ARG A 267 0.09 -2.81 21.11
C ARG A 267 -0.70 -3.62 22.14
N GLY A 268 -0.24 -3.57 23.36
CA GLY A 268 -0.91 -4.17 24.51
C GLY A 268 -2.14 -3.37 24.93
N PRO A 269 -3.08 -3.97 25.68
CA PRO A 269 -4.17 -3.24 26.31
C PRO A 269 -3.62 -2.27 27.35
N LEU A 270 -4.19 -1.07 27.43
CA LEU A 270 -3.77 0.01 28.31
C LEU A 270 -4.89 0.34 29.31
N ILE A 271 -4.53 0.57 30.56
CA ILE A 271 -5.41 1.17 31.55
C ILE A 271 -4.79 2.51 31.99
N ILE A 272 -5.51 3.59 31.82
CA ILE A 272 -5.07 4.94 32.16
C ILE A 272 -5.83 5.37 33.39
N ASN A 273 -5.14 5.41 34.53
CA ASN A 273 -5.68 5.79 35.81
C ASN A 273 -5.39 7.27 36.09
N GLY A 274 -6.43 8.07 36.31
CA GLY A 274 -6.28 9.48 36.60
C GLY A 274 -7.52 10.15 37.16
N PRO A 275 -7.37 11.35 37.76
CA PRO A 275 -8.50 12.16 38.17
C PRO A 275 -9.26 12.69 36.94
N ALA A 276 -10.55 12.98 37.12
CA ALA A 276 -11.43 13.48 36.05
C ALA A 276 -11.36 15.00 35.83
N ASP A 277 -10.44 15.66 36.50
CA ASP A 277 -10.36 17.13 36.60
C ASP A 277 -9.72 17.83 35.40
N ASP A 278 -9.13 17.06 34.46
CA ASP A 278 -8.50 17.59 33.25
C ASP A 278 -9.08 16.93 32.00
N SER A 279 -10.28 17.36 31.61
CA SER A 279 -11.02 16.81 30.47
C SER A 279 -10.28 17.01 29.14
N ASP A 280 -9.64 18.15 28.93
CA ASP A 280 -8.97 18.48 27.67
C ASP A 280 -7.78 17.55 27.42
N ARG A 281 -7.10 17.22 28.48
CA ARG A 281 -5.97 16.31 28.46
C ARG A 281 -6.37 14.86 28.22
N ILE A 282 -7.47 14.42 28.82
CA ILE A 282 -8.04 13.10 28.57
C ILE A 282 -8.46 12.98 27.13
N LEU A 283 -9.10 14.01 26.56
CA LEU A 283 -9.52 14.05 25.16
C LEU A 283 -8.30 14.00 24.23
N TYR A 284 -7.26 14.75 24.50
CA TYR A 284 -6.03 14.73 23.69
C TYR A 284 -5.41 13.32 23.61
N ILE A 285 -5.31 12.61 24.73
CA ILE A 285 -4.75 11.25 24.75
C ILE A 285 -5.69 10.26 24.08
N LYS A 286 -6.97 10.43 24.28
CA LYS A 286 -7.98 9.62 23.61
C LYS A 286 -7.80 9.72 22.08
N GLU A 287 -7.72 10.92 21.55
CA GLU A 287 -7.51 11.18 20.13
C GLU A 287 -6.18 10.56 19.64
N GLU A 288 -5.08 10.77 20.34
CA GLU A 288 -3.78 10.16 20.02
C GLU A 288 -3.85 8.63 19.97
N LEU A 289 -4.53 8.01 20.95
CA LEU A 289 -4.66 6.55 20.99
C LEU A 289 -5.61 6.03 19.90
N GLU A 290 -6.68 6.76 19.58
CA GLU A 290 -7.60 6.40 18.50
C GLU A 290 -6.93 6.52 17.13
N GLU A 291 -6.08 7.52 16.91
CA GLU A 291 -5.23 7.61 15.71
C GLU A 291 -4.28 6.43 15.58
N LEU A 292 -3.78 5.91 16.70
CA LEU A 292 -2.95 4.70 16.76
C LEU A 292 -3.77 3.40 16.62
N GLY A 293 -5.10 3.49 16.52
CA GLY A 293 -6.00 2.36 16.31
C GLY A 293 -6.52 1.69 17.58
N TYR A 294 -6.39 2.34 18.75
CA TYR A 294 -6.99 1.87 19.98
C TYR A 294 -8.50 2.13 20.00
N LEU A 295 -9.25 1.18 20.54
CA LEU A 295 -10.63 1.42 20.97
C LEU A 295 -10.56 2.00 22.39
N THR A 296 -11.00 3.23 22.57
CA THR A 296 -10.98 3.90 23.85
C THR A 296 -12.31 3.75 24.57
N MET A 297 -12.27 3.58 25.88
CA MET A 297 -13.43 3.53 26.76
C MET A 297 -13.11 4.27 28.05
N MET A 298 -14.11 4.96 28.61
CA MET A 298 -14.00 5.62 29.90
C MET A 298 -14.88 4.90 30.93
N VAL A 299 -14.31 4.60 32.08
CA VAL A 299 -14.99 4.07 33.27
C VAL A 299 -14.91 5.11 34.39
N PHE A 300 -16.04 5.60 34.82
CA PHE A 300 -16.13 6.49 35.97
C PHE A 300 -16.49 5.66 37.21
N VAL A 301 -15.63 5.75 38.24
CA VAL A 301 -15.83 5.04 39.52
C VAL A 301 -16.34 6.04 40.55
N GLU A 302 -17.55 5.85 40.98
CA GLU A 302 -18.21 6.68 42.00
C GLU A 302 -18.53 5.83 43.24
N THR A 303 -18.21 6.35 44.42
CA THR A 303 -18.65 5.72 45.71
C THR A 303 -20.01 6.23 46.05
N SER A 304 -20.94 5.32 46.40
CA SER A 304 -22.20 5.71 47.00
C SER A 304 -21.95 6.39 48.35
N LYS A 305 -22.73 7.41 48.68
CA LYS A 305 -22.65 8.12 49.97
C LYS A 305 -23.04 7.27 51.20
N GLU A 306 -23.30 5.99 50.97
CA GLU A 306 -23.79 5.03 52.00
C GLU A 306 -22.72 4.01 52.43
N ALA A 307 -21.44 4.30 52.20
CA ALA A 307 -20.33 3.43 52.67
C ALA A 307 -19.55 4.11 53.80
#